data_c697e7c70482b0cefe7b21ad97ff7f95
#
_entry.id   c697e7c70482b0cefe7b21ad97ff7f95
#
_cell.length_a   1.000
_cell.length_b   1.000
_cell.length_c   1.000
_cell.angle_alpha   90.00
_cell.angle_beta   90.00
_cell.angle_gamma   90.00
#
_symmetry.space_group_name_H-M   'P 1'
#
loop_
_entity.id
_entity.type
_entity.pdbx_description
1 polymer ?
#
loop_
_entity_poly.entity_id
_entity_poly.type
_entity_poly.pdbx_seq_one_letter_code
_entity_poly.pdbx_strand_id
1 'polypeptide(L)'
;MFDQLEIVEERYEQLNEMLSDPDVVNDSDKLRKYSKEQADLQKTVDVYRSYKSKKEELSDIEEMLNETSDKEEVEMLKEESATLKNELPEMEEQLKLLLIPKDPNDCLLYTSDAAD
;
A
#
# COMPACT_ATOMS: atom_id res chain seq x y z
N MET A 1 -4.74 -10.37 5.69
CA MET A 1 -4.39 -9.34 4.69
C MET A 1 -3.26 -8.43 5.16
N PHE A 2 -3.34 -7.93 6.37
CA PHE A 2 -2.33 -6.98 6.85
C PHE A 2 -0.96 -7.61 7.05
N ASP A 3 -0.90 -8.88 7.43
CA ASP A 3 0.37 -9.59 7.55
C ASP A 3 1.10 -9.62 6.22
N GLN A 4 0.36 -9.86 5.13
CA GLN A 4 0.93 -9.87 3.79
C GLN A 4 1.42 -8.49 3.39
N LEU A 5 0.68 -7.46 3.74
CA LEU A 5 1.06 -6.08 3.44
C LEU A 5 2.32 -5.67 4.19
N GLU A 6 2.48 -6.14 5.43
CA GLU A 6 3.70 -5.89 6.21
C GLU A 6 4.90 -6.54 5.53
N ILE A 7 4.73 -7.76 5.04
CA ILE A 7 5.80 -8.47 4.33
C ILE A 7 6.15 -7.73 3.04
N VAL A 8 5.15 -7.24 2.32
CA VAL A 8 5.36 -6.48 1.09
C VAL A 8 6.14 -5.20 1.38
N GLU A 9 5.77 -4.47 2.44
CA GLU A 9 6.46 -3.25 2.82
C GLU A 9 7.92 -3.53 3.20
N GLU A 10 8.16 -4.57 3.97
CA GLU A 10 9.52 -4.98 4.33
C GLU A 10 10.34 -5.30 3.10
N ARG A 11 9.76 -6.05 2.17
CA ARG A 11 10.47 -6.42 0.94
C ARG A 11 10.79 -5.18 0.12
N TYR A 12 9.86 -4.23 0.05
CA TYR A 12 10.06 -2.99 -0.67
C TYR A 12 11.26 -2.22 -0.09
N GLU A 13 11.34 -2.14 1.24
CA GLU A 13 12.46 -1.46 1.90
C GLU A 13 13.78 -2.19 1.66
N GLN A 14 13.76 -3.52 1.69
CA GLN A 14 14.95 -4.30 1.36
C GLN A 14 15.42 -4.02 -0.06
N LEU A 15 14.49 -3.92 -1.00
CA LEU A 15 14.82 -3.61 -2.39
C LEU A 15 15.43 -2.22 -2.51
N ASN A 16 14.93 -1.24 -1.75
CA ASN A 16 15.52 0.09 -1.73
C ASN A 16 16.98 0.03 -1.29
N GLU A 17 17.28 -0.75 -0.26
CA GLU A 17 18.65 -0.92 0.22
C GLU A 17 19.52 -1.62 -0.82
N MET A 18 18.99 -2.68 -1.42
CA MET A 18 19.73 -3.43 -2.43
C MET A 18 20.05 -2.57 -3.65
N LEU A 19 19.11 -1.72 -4.05
CA LEU A 19 19.32 -0.84 -5.20
C LEU A 19 20.35 0.26 -4.92
N SER A 20 20.70 0.46 -3.65
CA SER A 20 21.79 1.37 -3.26
C SER A 20 23.13 0.63 -3.09
N ASP A 21 23.13 -0.69 -3.14
CA ASP A 21 24.33 -1.51 -2.95
C ASP A 21 25.14 -1.50 -4.24
N PRO A 22 26.45 -1.16 -4.16
CA PRO A 22 27.30 -1.15 -5.36
C PRO A 22 27.35 -2.50 -6.07
N ASP A 23 27.26 -3.61 -5.33
CA ASP A 23 27.28 -4.94 -5.94
C ASP A 23 26.07 -5.16 -6.84
N VAL A 24 24.93 -4.59 -6.48
CA VAL A 24 23.71 -4.67 -7.27
C VAL A 24 23.74 -3.65 -8.41
N VAL A 25 24.16 -2.42 -8.11
CA VAL A 25 24.20 -1.34 -9.10
C VAL A 25 25.15 -1.70 -10.24
N ASN A 26 26.25 -2.36 -9.94
CA ASN A 26 27.24 -2.77 -10.94
C ASN A 26 26.84 -4.01 -11.72
N ASP A 27 25.81 -4.72 -11.27
CA ASP A 27 25.28 -5.91 -11.97
C ASP A 27 23.98 -5.52 -12.66
N SER A 28 24.03 -5.37 -13.99
CA SER A 28 22.87 -4.88 -14.75
C SER A 28 21.67 -5.81 -14.67
N ASP A 29 21.89 -7.11 -14.58
CA ASP A 29 20.81 -8.08 -14.48
C ASP A 29 20.10 -7.97 -13.13
N LYS A 30 20.87 -7.88 -12.05
CA LYS A 30 20.30 -7.72 -10.71
C LYS A 30 19.61 -6.36 -10.58
N LEU A 31 20.23 -5.32 -11.08
CA LEU A 31 19.66 -3.99 -11.05
C LEU A 31 18.28 -3.95 -11.71
N ARG A 32 18.20 -4.55 -12.90
CA ARG A 32 16.95 -4.60 -13.66
C ARG A 32 15.89 -5.39 -12.91
N LYS A 33 16.27 -6.57 -12.40
CA LYS A 33 15.35 -7.45 -11.69
C LYS A 33 14.78 -6.78 -10.45
N TYR A 34 15.64 -6.21 -9.63
CA TYR A 34 15.21 -5.60 -8.37
C TYR A 34 14.46 -4.29 -8.61
N SER A 35 14.85 -3.52 -9.64
CA SER A 35 14.12 -2.30 -9.99
C SER A 35 12.69 -2.62 -10.42
N LYS A 36 12.52 -3.68 -11.19
CA LYS A 36 11.20 -4.10 -11.63
C LYS A 36 10.35 -4.55 -10.46
N GLU A 37 10.92 -5.35 -9.57
CA GLU A 37 10.21 -5.80 -8.38
C GLU A 37 9.81 -4.62 -7.51
N GLN A 38 10.73 -3.67 -7.32
CA GLN A 38 10.44 -2.46 -6.55
C GLN A 38 9.26 -1.69 -7.15
N ALA A 39 9.28 -1.50 -8.47
CA ALA A 39 8.20 -0.79 -9.15
C ALA A 39 6.86 -1.50 -8.99
N ASP A 40 6.88 -2.84 -9.06
CA ASP A 40 5.66 -3.62 -8.89
C ASP A 40 5.08 -3.50 -7.49
N LEU A 41 5.94 -3.44 -6.47
CA LEU A 41 5.50 -3.34 -5.08
C LEU A 41 5.15 -1.92 -4.67
N GLN A 42 5.66 -0.92 -5.39
CA GLN A 42 5.50 0.48 -5.00
C GLN A 42 4.03 0.87 -4.85
N LYS A 43 3.20 0.49 -5.81
CA LYS A 43 1.77 0.83 -5.76
C LYS A 43 1.10 0.29 -4.50
N THR A 44 1.37 -0.98 -4.20
CA THR A 44 0.81 -1.63 -3.01
C THR A 44 1.28 -0.92 -1.74
N VAL A 45 2.58 -0.63 -1.67
CA VAL A 45 3.16 0.02 -0.50
C VAL A 45 2.61 1.43 -0.32
N ASP A 46 2.47 2.18 -1.42
CA ASP A 46 1.93 3.54 -1.34
C ASP A 46 0.50 3.54 -0.80
N VAL A 47 -0.35 2.65 -1.32
CA VAL A 47 -1.74 2.56 -0.84
C VAL A 47 -1.77 2.11 0.61
N TYR A 48 -0.94 1.13 0.96
CA TYR A 48 -0.88 0.63 2.33
C TYR A 48 -0.44 1.71 3.32
N ARG A 49 0.56 2.48 2.97
CA ARG A 49 1.04 3.57 3.83
C ARG A 49 -0.02 4.66 3.99
N SER A 50 -0.72 5.00 2.90
CA SER A 50 -1.84 5.94 2.99
C SER A 50 -2.95 5.39 3.89
N TYR A 51 -3.24 4.11 3.74
CA TYR A 51 -4.27 3.45 4.56
C TYR A 51 -3.91 3.53 6.04
N LYS A 52 -2.66 3.20 6.39
CA LYS A 52 -2.21 3.26 7.79
C LYS A 52 -2.28 4.68 8.32
N SER A 53 -1.88 5.65 7.52
CA SER A 53 -1.91 7.07 7.90
C SER A 53 -3.33 7.52 8.18
N LYS A 54 -4.27 7.19 7.31
CA LYS A 54 -5.68 7.57 7.49
C LYS A 54 -6.30 6.87 8.69
N LYS A 55 -5.94 5.62 8.91
CA LYS A 55 -6.43 4.89 10.07
C LYS A 55 -5.96 5.51 11.36
N GLU A 56 -4.70 5.97 11.39
CA GLU A 56 -4.13 6.68 12.53
C GLU A 56 -4.85 8.02 12.74
N GLU A 57 -5.08 8.76 11.64
CA GLU A 57 -5.85 10.01 11.72
C GLU A 57 -7.23 9.79 12.33
N LEU A 58 -7.90 8.73 11.89
CA LEU A 58 -9.23 8.41 12.42
C LEU A 58 -9.17 8.15 13.92
N SER A 59 -8.17 7.41 14.36
CA SER A 59 -7.98 7.12 15.79
C SER A 59 -7.77 8.41 16.58
N ASP A 60 -6.92 9.30 16.03
CA ASP A 60 -6.66 10.59 16.67
C ASP A 60 -7.92 11.45 16.75
N ILE A 61 -8.72 11.44 15.67
CA ILE A 61 -9.96 12.20 15.64
C ILE A 61 -10.94 11.67 16.70
N GLU A 62 -11.03 10.35 16.83
CA GLU A 62 -11.91 9.75 17.83
C GLU A 62 -11.48 10.10 19.25
N GLU A 63 -10.17 10.15 19.49
CA GLU A 63 -9.66 10.61 20.79
C GLU A 63 -10.05 12.05 21.05
N MET A 64 -9.86 12.92 20.06
CA MET A 64 -10.22 14.33 20.20
C MET A 64 -11.71 14.51 20.45
N LEU A 65 -12.55 13.69 19.80
CA LEU A 65 -13.99 13.73 20.03
C LEU A 65 -14.36 13.42 21.46
N ASN A 66 -13.60 12.54 22.09
CA ASN A 66 -13.84 12.20 23.50
C ASN A 66 -13.39 13.29 24.45
N GLU A 67 -12.47 14.13 24.03
CA GLU A 67 -11.86 15.15 24.89
C GLU A 67 -12.47 16.54 24.72
N THR A 68 -12.97 16.83 23.51
CA THR A 68 -13.50 18.17 23.24
C THR A 68 -14.96 18.28 23.65
N SER A 69 -15.35 19.47 24.13
CA SER A 69 -16.74 19.79 24.42
C SER A 69 -17.26 20.90 23.52
N ASP A 70 -16.45 21.40 22.60
CA ASP A 70 -16.84 22.45 21.66
C ASP A 70 -17.68 21.84 20.55
N LYS A 71 -18.90 22.34 20.39
CA LYS A 71 -19.85 21.79 19.41
C LYS A 71 -19.35 21.94 17.98
N GLU A 72 -18.74 23.07 17.66
CA GLU A 72 -18.21 23.33 16.31
C GLU A 72 -17.10 22.36 15.99
N GLU A 73 -16.20 22.16 16.95
CA GLU A 73 -15.10 21.23 16.82
C GLU A 73 -15.61 19.79 16.65
N VAL A 74 -16.61 19.42 17.46
CA VAL A 74 -17.21 18.10 17.39
C VAL A 74 -17.79 17.84 16.00
N GLU A 75 -18.49 18.83 15.44
CA GLU A 75 -19.08 18.71 14.11
C GLU A 75 -18.00 18.51 13.03
N MET A 76 -16.95 19.33 13.08
CA MET A 76 -15.84 19.19 12.14
C MET A 76 -15.18 17.83 12.23
N LEU A 77 -14.91 17.40 13.45
CA LEU A 77 -14.26 16.10 13.67
C LEU A 77 -15.14 14.93 13.22
N LYS A 78 -16.45 15.04 13.42
CA LYS A 78 -17.39 14.02 12.98
C LYS A 78 -17.42 13.92 11.45
N GLU A 79 -17.36 15.06 10.76
CA GLU A 79 -17.32 15.07 9.30
C GLU A 79 -16.06 14.40 8.78
N GLU A 80 -14.90 14.78 9.36
CA GLU A 80 -13.63 14.18 8.98
C GLU A 80 -13.63 12.68 9.25
N SER A 81 -14.14 12.29 10.41
CA SER A 81 -14.24 10.89 10.80
C SER A 81 -15.10 10.11 9.81
N ALA A 82 -16.25 10.68 9.41
CA ALA A 82 -17.13 10.03 8.45
C ALA A 82 -16.46 9.84 7.10
N THR A 83 -15.71 10.85 6.64
CA THR A 83 -14.98 10.79 5.38
C THR A 83 -13.94 9.66 5.43
N LEU A 84 -13.17 9.60 6.52
CA LEU A 84 -12.16 8.56 6.69
C LEU A 84 -12.80 7.17 6.75
N LYS A 85 -13.92 7.05 7.45
CA LYS A 85 -14.63 5.77 7.54
C LYS A 85 -15.15 5.29 6.20
N ASN A 86 -15.45 6.23 5.29
CA ASN A 86 -15.85 5.89 3.93
C ASN A 86 -14.68 5.54 3.05
N GLU A 87 -13.53 6.20 3.25
CA GLU A 87 -12.34 5.97 2.44
C GLU A 87 -11.63 4.68 2.79
N LEU A 88 -11.58 4.33 4.07
CA LEU A 88 -10.83 3.17 4.53
C LEU A 88 -11.28 1.85 3.87
N PRO A 89 -12.61 1.55 3.80
CA PRO A 89 -13.03 0.33 3.12
C PRO A 89 -12.67 0.28 1.65
N GLU A 90 -12.71 1.43 0.98
CA GLU A 90 -12.32 1.51 -0.44
C GLU A 90 -10.84 1.19 -0.60
N MET A 91 -10.01 1.71 0.29
CA MET A 91 -8.58 1.42 0.27
C MET A 91 -8.30 -0.05 0.57
N GLU A 92 -9.08 -0.63 1.49
CA GLU A 92 -8.96 -2.06 1.77
C GLU A 92 -9.26 -2.91 0.53
N GLU A 93 -10.28 -2.51 -0.23
CA GLU A 93 -10.60 -3.19 -1.48
C GLU A 93 -9.47 -3.06 -2.49
N GLN A 94 -8.89 -1.86 -2.62
CA GLN A 94 -7.75 -1.65 -3.48
C GLN A 94 -6.57 -2.54 -3.08
N LEU A 95 -6.30 -2.61 -1.78
CA LEU A 95 -5.21 -3.43 -1.27
C LEU A 95 -5.43 -4.90 -1.56
N LYS A 96 -6.66 -5.38 -1.42
CA LYS A 96 -7.00 -6.76 -1.76
C LYS A 96 -6.71 -7.04 -3.22
N LEU A 97 -7.11 -6.13 -4.10
CA LEU A 97 -6.87 -6.29 -5.54
C LEU A 97 -5.37 -6.28 -5.86
N LEU A 98 -4.61 -5.44 -5.19
CA LEU A 98 -3.17 -5.37 -5.41
C LEU A 98 -2.45 -6.61 -4.91
N LEU A 99 -3.01 -7.31 -3.93
CA LEU A 99 -2.42 -8.53 -3.38
C LEU A 99 -2.74 -9.77 -4.22
N ILE A 100 -3.70 -9.68 -5.13
CA ILE A 100 -4.00 -10.80 -6.01
C ILE A 100 -2.80 -11.00 -6.94
N PRO A 101 -2.18 -12.17 -6.95
CA PRO A 101 -1.02 -12.38 -7.81
C PRO A 101 -1.42 -12.32 -9.27
N LYS A 102 -0.60 -11.68 -10.06
CA LYS A 102 -0.81 -11.67 -11.50
C LYS A 102 -0.51 -13.05 -12.03
N ASP A 103 -1.50 -13.63 -12.69
CA ASP A 103 -1.35 -14.97 -13.25
C ASP A 103 -0.38 -14.90 -14.42
N PRO A 104 0.72 -15.60 -14.34
CA PRO A 104 1.68 -15.59 -15.45
C PRO A 104 1.17 -16.28 -16.69
N ASN A 105 0.14 -17.06 -16.52
CA ASN A 105 -0.48 -17.73 -17.64
C ASN A 105 -1.56 -16.90 -18.26
N ASP A 106 -1.47 -16.50 -17.77
CA ASP A 106 -2.20 -15.84 -17.93
C ASP A 106 -2.03 -15.27 -18.76
N CYS A 107 -1.24 -15.96 -18.37
CA CYS A 107 -1.01 -16.13 -18.72
C CYS A 107 -1.17 -16.35 -19.20
N LEU A 108 -1.17 -16.45 -19.34
CA LEU A 108 -1.21 -16.95 -19.53
C LEU A 108 -1.77 -17.01 -19.95
N LEU A 109 -1.75 -16.96 -20.37
CA LEU A 109 -2.10 -17.19 -20.46
C LEU A 109 -2.42 -17.09 -20.95
N TYR A 110 -2.13 -17.09 -21.57
CA TYR A 110 -2.16 -17.19 -21.74
C TYR A 110 -2.34 -16.99 -22.30
N THR A 111 -2.29 -16.65 -22.87
CA THR A 111 -2.21 -16.63 -23.17
C THR A 111 -2.09 -16.34 -23.60
N SER A 112 -1.83 -16.27 -24.26
CA SER A 112 -1.55 -16.32 -24.40
C SER A 112 -1.39 -15.98 -24.76
N ASP A 113 -1.22 -15.78 -25.43
CA ASP A 113 -0.90 -15.82 -25.50
C ASP A 113 -0.89 -15.64 -25.73
N ALA A 114 -1.00 -15.42 -26.29
CA ALA A 114 -0.86 -15.58 -26.19
C ALA A 114 -0.86 -15.44 -26.16
N ALA A 115 -0.78 -15.25 -26.65
CA ALA A 115 -0.68 -15.48 -26.19
C ALA A 115 -0.65 -15.41 -25.88
N ASP A 116 -0.32 -15.13 -26.34
CA ASP A 116 -0.13 -15.42 -25.57
C ASP A 116 -0.10 -15.43 -25.29
#